data_6f2f4ef6ac4e596d3c5f073f18167f2b
#
_entry.id   6f2f4ef6ac4e596d3c5f073f18167f2b
#
_cell.length_a   1.000
_cell.length_b   1.000
_cell.length_c   1.000
_cell.angle_alpha   90.00
_cell.angle_beta   90.00
_cell.angle_gamma   90.00
#
_symmetry.space_group_name_H-M   'P 1'
#
loop_
_entity.id
_entity.type
_entity.pdbx_description
1 polymer ?
#
loop_
_entity_poly.entity_id
_entity_poly.type
_entity_poly.pdbx_seq_one_letter_code
_entity_poly.pdbx_strand_id
1 'polypeptide(L)'
;MTDIIIQNYEKTKKEILVDFNKDSFFENWQQNETWEVSFDVTKTDFNSEVFDFVDYESSVLFNGQEFVIKAMTTSGEGAHVSKSVTATHVYYTIQDGRQYNTVTGSRSINQLLTHIFSAGNRGFSWEVVDPNKKFLTVEQENFGNDNYLKLIEEILSDYDAVVIPNNKRLTFYPRSEFGEKIEEQIRYKYNTDSVKFDIDTYSLKTQIRGSGKKKDDGSNYFSPITYTSPESDKWGIRIQDPVEDERYTVAGNMTERLKQDLQDYPSISGSVTLKWRITPKKGDYVPFIYEPLNIKTYIQIVGIKTYPALPNKPPEITLSNTKKTMTSILANLAKKGVI
;
A
#
# COMPACT_ATOMS: atom_id res chain seq x y z
N MET A 1 -5.37 18.53 19.64
CA MET A 1 -5.83 17.27 18.99
C MET A 1 -6.82 17.69 17.92
N THR A 2 -6.76 17.15 16.73
CA THR A 2 -7.82 17.35 15.73
C THR A 2 -9.04 16.57 16.18
N ASP A 3 -10.21 17.19 16.13
CA ASP A 3 -11.45 16.53 16.52
C ASP A 3 -11.77 15.37 15.59
N ILE A 4 -12.30 14.30 16.15
CA ILE A 4 -12.86 13.18 15.42
C ILE A 4 -14.34 13.47 15.30
N ILE A 5 -14.86 13.58 14.08
CA ILE A 5 -16.26 13.89 13.84
C ILE A 5 -16.94 12.65 13.24
N ILE A 6 -18.05 12.24 13.80
CA ILE A 6 -18.91 11.20 13.23
C ILE A 6 -20.02 11.87 12.46
N GLN A 7 -20.24 11.44 11.23
CA GLN A 7 -21.35 11.89 10.39
C GLN A 7 -22.22 10.69 10.03
N ASN A 8 -23.53 10.78 10.25
CA ASN A 8 -24.45 9.71 9.92
C ASN A 8 -24.47 9.40 8.40
N TYR A 9 -24.94 8.22 8.05
CA TYR A 9 -24.98 7.74 6.66
C TYR A 9 -25.65 8.71 5.69
N GLU A 10 -26.77 9.31 6.09
CA GLU A 10 -27.54 10.28 5.28
C GLU A 10 -26.84 11.64 5.14
N LYS A 11 -25.70 11.83 5.82
CA LYS A 11 -24.92 13.07 5.86
C LYS A 11 -25.71 14.31 6.33
N THR A 12 -26.77 14.08 7.10
CA THR A 12 -27.65 15.13 7.64
C THR A 12 -27.24 15.65 9.00
N LYS A 13 -26.50 14.84 9.77
CA LYS A 13 -26.05 15.14 11.12
C LYS A 13 -24.58 14.78 11.30
N LYS A 14 -23.88 15.56 12.09
CA LYS A 14 -22.48 15.30 12.48
C LYS A 14 -22.22 15.82 13.88
N GLU A 15 -21.45 15.02 14.66
CA GLU A 15 -21.09 15.35 16.04
C GLU A 15 -19.64 14.96 16.32
N ILE A 16 -19.02 15.65 17.29
CA ILE A 16 -17.67 15.31 17.74
C ILE A 16 -17.75 14.03 18.59
N LEU A 17 -16.88 13.07 18.28
CA LEU A 17 -16.74 11.88 19.09
C LEU A 17 -16.10 12.22 20.44
N VAL A 18 -16.87 12.12 21.49
CA VAL A 18 -16.45 12.36 22.86
C VAL A 18 -16.56 11.07 23.67
N ASP A 19 -15.86 11.01 24.81
CA ASP A 19 -15.94 9.92 25.79
C ASP A 19 -15.77 8.52 25.16
N PHE A 20 -14.74 8.39 24.33
CA PHE A 20 -14.32 7.13 23.71
C PHE A 20 -13.02 6.63 24.34
N ASN A 21 -12.67 5.37 24.13
CA ASN A 21 -11.40 4.80 24.57
C ASN A 21 -10.23 5.39 23.77
N LYS A 22 -9.51 6.34 24.36
CA LYS A 22 -8.38 7.03 23.70
C LYS A 22 -7.24 6.08 23.36
N ASP A 23 -7.03 5.02 24.13
CA ASP A 23 -5.95 4.04 23.93
C ASP A 23 -6.20 3.17 22.69
N SER A 24 -7.46 3.01 22.29
CA SER A 24 -7.85 2.26 21.10
C SER A 24 -7.79 3.05 19.80
N PHE A 25 -7.73 4.42 19.87
CA PHE A 25 -7.74 5.23 18.67
C PHE A 25 -6.37 5.24 17.98
N PHE A 26 -6.36 4.76 16.73
CA PHE A 26 -5.20 4.87 15.86
C PHE A 26 -5.61 5.22 14.43
N GLU A 27 -4.69 5.82 13.69
CA GLU A 27 -4.71 5.95 12.25
C GLU A 27 -3.58 5.09 11.68
N ASN A 28 -3.89 4.21 10.72
CA ASN A 28 -2.94 3.32 10.06
C ASN A 28 -2.99 3.54 8.55
N TRP A 29 -1.85 3.92 7.99
CA TRP A 29 -1.67 4.06 6.55
C TRP A 29 -0.56 3.14 6.07
N GLN A 30 -0.83 2.35 5.03
CA GLN A 30 0.14 1.53 4.30
C GLN A 30 0.03 1.84 2.81
N GLN A 31 1.16 2.09 2.18
CA GLN A 31 1.24 2.51 0.78
C GLN A 31 0.59 1.48 -0.15
N ASN A 32 -0.39 1.92 -0.96
CA ASN A 32 -1.17 1.11 -1.90
C ASN A 32 -1.97 -0.05 -1.26
N GLU A 33 -2.01 -0.19 0.06
CA GLU A 33 -2.63 -1.34 0.73
C GLU A 33 -3.83 -0.92 1.60
N THR A 34 -3.60 -0.07 2.61
CA THR A 34 -4.67 0.33 3.52
C THR A 34 -4.52 1.75 4.03
N TRP A 35 -5.63 2.36 4.37
CA TRP A 35 -5.70 3.59 5.15
C TRP A 35 -6.98 3.55 5.96
N GLU A 36 -6.84 3.48 7.26
CA GLU A 36 -7.94 3.28 8.17
C GLU A 36 -7.76 4.04 9.49
N VAL A 37 -8.87 4.26 10.18
CA VAL A 37 -8.91 4.65 11.58
C VAL A 37 -9.73 3.63 12.37
N SER A 38 -9.34 3.39 13.62
CA SER A 38 -10.06 2.47 14.50
C SER A 38 -10.20 3.07 15.89
N PHE A 39 -11.29 2.74 16.56
CA PHE A 39 -11.55 3.15 17.96
C PHE A 39 -12.62 2.28 18.61
N ASP A 40 -12.60 2.27 19.94
CA ASP A 40 -13.65 1.68 20.76
C ASP A 40 -14.42 2.77 21.51
N VAL A 41 -15.73 2.66 21.57
CA VAL A 41 -16.61 3.58 22.29
C VAL A 41 -17.66 2.82 23.07
N THR A 42 -17.84 3.16 24.35
CA THR A 42 -18.91 2.64 25.19
C THR A 42 -19.96 3.73 25.37
N LYS A 43 -21.24 3.38 25.29
CA LYS A 43 -22.34 4.34 25.48
C LYS A 43 -22.34 4.87 26.89
N THR A 44 -22.36 6.21 27.00
CA THR A 44 -22.45 6.95 28.25
C THR A 44 -23.49 8.06 28.11
N ASP A 45 -23.84 8.73 29.18
CA ASP A 45 -24.75 9.88 29.12
C ASP A 45 -24.11 11.06 28.34
N PHE A 46 -22.78 11.15 28.33
CA PHE A 46 -22.05 12.24 27.65
C PHE A 46 -21.89 12.05 26.14
N ASN A 47 -21.90 10.80 25.66
CA ASN A 47 -21.70 10.49 24.24
C ASN A 47 -22.95 9.90 23.58
N SER A 48 -24.07 9.84 24.27
CA SER A 48 -25.28 9.11 23.83
C SER A 48 -25.73 9.50 22.42
N GLU A 49 -25.66 10.78 22.07
CA GLU A 49 -26.06 11.26 20.74
C GLU A 49 -25.07 10.81 19.66
N VAL A 50 -23.76 11.08 19.84
CA VAL A 50 -22.75 10.69 18.85
C VAL A 50 -22.59 9.17 18.77
N PHE A 51 -22.81 8.43 19.88
CA PHE A 51 -22.81 6.97 19.90
C PHE A 51 -23.82 6.37 18.92
N ASP A 52 -25.01 6.98 18.80
CA ASP A 52 -26.04 6.52 17.88
C ASP A 52 -25.69 6.82 16.41
N PHE A 53 -24.80 7.79 16.12
CA PHE A 53 -24.26 8.03 14.78
C PHE A 53 -23.12 7.10 14.41
N VAL A 54 -22.46 6.47 15.39
CA VAL A 54 -21.46 5.44 15.14
C VAL A 54 -22.17 4.17 14.67
N ASP A 55 -22.35 4.06 13.35
CA ASP A 55 -23.02 2.94 12.72
C ASP A 55 -22.35 2.57 11.39
N TYR A 56 -22.69 1.39 10.85
CA TYR A 56 -22.15 0.99 9.54
C TYR A 56 -22.48 2.02 8.45
N GLU A 57 -21.57 2.19 7.49
CA GLU A 57 -21.63 3.18 6.41
C GLU A 57 -21.63 4.65 6.87
N SER A 58 -21.61 4.95 8.17
CA SER A 58 -21.40 6.30 8.69
C SER A 58 -19.96 6.74 8.42
N SER A 59 -19.75 8.07 8.31
CA SER A 59 -18.43 8.63 8.05
C SER A 59 -17.72 9.07 9.34
N VAL A 60 -16.42 8.80 9.42
CA VAL A 60 -15.50 9.36 10.40
C VAL A 60 -14.66 10.40 9.69
N LEU A 61 -14.79 11.67 10.08
CA LEU A 61 -14.00 12.76 9.53
C LEU A 61 -12.84 13.05 10.48
N PHE A 62 -11.63 12.87 9.99
CA PHE A 62 -10.41 13.06 10.78
C PHE A 62 -9.27 13.61 9.92
N ASN A 63 -8.54 14.61 10.42
CA ASN A 63 -7.42 15.27 9.71
C ASN A 63 -7.76 15.70 8.26
N GLY A 64 -8.98 16.17 8.02
CA GLY A 64 -9.45 16.58 6.69
C GLY A 64 -9.75 15.43 5.72
N GLN A 65 -9.68 14.19 6.20
CA GLN A 65 -10.00 12.99 5.42
C GLN A 65 -11.30 12.36 5.90
N GLU A 66 -12.01 11.74 4.97
CA GLU A 66 -13.24 10.98 5.23
C GLU A 66 -12.92 9.48 5.25
N PHE A 67 -13.36 8.81 6.30
CA PHE A 67 -13.32 7.35 6.44
C PHE A 67 -14.75 6.84 6.59
N VAL A 68 -15.03 5.66 6.04
CA VAL A 68 -16.37 5.03 6.11
C VAL A 68 -16.29 3.80 7.01
N ILE A 69 -17.19 3.69 7.97
CA ILE A 69 -17.27 2.56 8.89
C ILE A 69 -17.71 1.31 8.11
N LYS A 70 -16.77 0.42 7.83
CA LYS A 70 -16.98 -0.82 7.07
C LYS A 70 -17.00 -2.06 7.96
N ALA A 71 -16.40 -1.98 9.14
CA ALA A 71 -16.42 -3.06 10.12
C ALA A 71 -16.71 -2.50 11.51
N MET A 72 -17.67 -3.12 12.20
CA MET A 72 -18.05 -2.75 13.54
C MET A 72 -18.53 -3.99 14.31
N THR A 73 -18.04 -4.11 15.54
CA THR A 73 -18.56 -5.10 16.49
C THR A 73 -19.31 -4.36 17.59
N THR A 74 -20.55 -4.69 17.80
CA THR A 74 -21.35 -4.21 18.95
C THR A 74 -21.42 -5.29 19.99
N SER A 75 -21.08 -4.97 21.23
CA SER A 75 -21.17 -5.87 22.38
C SER A 75 -21.97 -5.24 23.50
N GLY A 76 -22.67 -6.08 24.27
CA GLY A 76 -23.44 -5.67 25.45
C GLY A 76 -23.05 -6.51 26.65
N GLU A 77 -22.72 -5.85 27.78
CA GLU A 77 -22.47 -6.49 29.05
C GLU A 77 -23.29 -5.78 30.13
N GLY A 78 -24.32 -6.46 30.64
CA GLY A 78 -25.30 -5.83 31.51
C GLY A 78 -26.01 -4.65 30.81
N ALA A 79 -25.91 -3.48 31.43
CA ALA A 79 -26.47 -2.23 30.87
C ALA A 79 -25.48 -1.48 29.95
N HIS A 80 -24.24 -1.95 29.80
CA HIS A 80 -23.23 -1.30 29.00
C HIS A 80 -23.23 -1.80 27.56
N VAL A 81 -23.27 -0.89 26.61
CA VAL A 81 -23.19 -1.18 25.18
C VAL A 81 -21.92 -0.54 24.63
N SER A 82 -21.09 -1.33 23.96
CA SER A 82 -19.83 -0.87 23.37
C SER A 82 -19.78 -1.19 21.87
N LYS A 83 -19.08 -0.35 21.13
CA LYS A 83 -18.80 -0.54 19.70
C LYS A 83 -17.30 -0.49 19.48
N SER A 84 -16.76 -1.50 18.81
CA SER A 84 -15.40 -1.52 18.26
C SER A 84 -15.48 -1.27 16.76
N VAL A 85 -14.82 -0.23 16.29
CA VAL A 85 -15.02 0.33 14.95
C VAL A 85 -13.72 0.32 14.16
N THR A 86 -13.82 -0.10 12.90
CA THR A 86 -12.79 0.14 11.88
C THR A 86 -13.43 0.89 10.70
N ALA A 87 -12.97 2.09 10.44
CA ALA A 87 -13.40 2.91 9.31
C ALA A 87 -12.28 3.00 8.29
N THR A 88 -12.58 2.62 7.06
CA THR A 88 -11.64 2.61 5.93
C THR A 88 -11.75 3.90 5.15
N HIS A 89 -10.63 4.46 4.69
CA HIS A 89 -10.61 5.72 3.93
C HIS A 89 -11.58 5.67 2.74
N VAL A 90 -12.26 6.79 2.49
CA VAL A 90 -13.30 6.89 1.43
C VAL A 90 -12.81 6.49 0.04
N TYR A 91 -11.50 6.53 -0.22
CA TYR A 91 -10.89 6.02 -1.44
C TYR A 91 -11.35 4.60 -1.78
N TYR A 92 -11.43 3.70 -0.79
CA TYR A 92 -11.77 2.30 -1.02
C TYR A 92 -13.24 2.08 -1.44
N THR A 93 -14.11 3.10 -1.27
CA THR A 93 -15.48 3.05 -1.81
C THR A 93 -15.51 3.10 -3.35
N ILE A 94 -14.37 3.36 -3.98
CA ILE A 94 -14.21 3.30 -5.44
C ILE A 94 -14.52 1.89 -5.98
N GLN A 95 -14.36 0.83 -5.18
CA GLN A 95 -14.74 -0.54 -5.50
C GLN A 95 -16.22 -0.72 -5.89
N ASP A 96 -17.08 0.20 -5.45
CA ASP A 96 -18.51 0.17 -5.78
C ASP A 96 -18.81 0.63 -7.22
N GLY A 97 -17.81 1.11 -7.95
CA GLY A 97 -17.84 1.38 -9.38
C GLY A 97 -17.34 0.20 -10.19
N ARG A 98 -17.85 0.04 -11.43
CA ARG A 98 -17.42 -1.05 -12.32
C ARG A 98 -17.29 -0.55 -13.75
N GLN A 99 -16.22 -0.94 -14.43
CA GLN A 99 -16.04 -0.78 -15.86
C GLN A 99 -16.32 -2.12 -16.55
N TYR A 100 -17.36 -2.17 -17.38
CA TYR A 100 -17.73 -3.39 -18.11
C TYR A 100 -17.01 -3.54 -19.45
N ASN A 101 -16.61 -2.42 -20.05
CA ASN A 101 -15.89 -2.44 -21.32
C ASN A 101 -14.42 -2.73 -21.10
N THR A 102 -13.80 -3.36 -22.08
CA THR A 102 -12.37 -3.66 -22.07
C THR A 102 -11.62 -2.88 -23.14
N VAL A 103 -10.32 -2.68 -22.91
CA VAL A 103 -9.39 -2.11 -23.89
C VAL A 103 -8.16 -2.99 -24.01
N THR A 104 -7.62 -3.08 -25.23
CA THR A 104 -6.43 -3.85 -25.56
C THR A 104 -5.41 -2.97 -26.29
N GLY A 105 -4.14 -3.32 -26.25
CA GLY A 105 -3.02 -2.65 -26.92
C GLY A 105 -2.24 -1.73 -25.99
N SER A 106 -1.22 -1.09 -26.54
CA SER A 106 -0.31 -0.24 -25.78
C SER A 106 -1.03 0.98 -25.23
N ARG A 107 -0.99 1.18 -23.93
CA ARG A 107 -1.70 2.23 -23.22
C ARG A 107 -0.79 3.00 -22.27
N SER A 108 -1.07 4.28 -22.11
CA SER A 108 -0.51 5.09 -21.03
C SER A 108 -1.40 5.00 -19.78
N ILE A 109 -0.84 5.27 -18.61
CA ILE A 109 -1.59 5.33 -17.35
C ILE A 109 -2.80 6.27 -17.43
N ASN A 110 -2.65 7.43 -18.10
CA ASN A 110 -3.74 8.39 -18.29
C ASN A 110 -4.89 7.81 -19.14
N GLN A 111 -4.58 7.02 -20.18
CA GLN A 111 -5.60 6.37 -21.01
C GLN A 111 -6.38 5.32 -20.21
N LEU A 112 -5.71 4.55 -19.36
CA LEU A 112 -6.38 3.55 -18.52
C LEU A 112 -7.24 4.20 -17.45
N LEU A 113 -6.75 5.23 -16.75
CA LEU A 113 -7.55 5.98 -15.79
C LEU A 113 -8.78 6.63 -16.46
N THR A 114 -8.61 7.21 -17.64
CA THR A 114 -9.74 7.74 -18.44
C THR A 114 -10.73 6.61 -18.77
N HIS A 115 -10.24 5.43 -19.14
CA HIS A 115 -11.10 4.28 -19.43
C HIS A 115 -11.90 3.84 -18.20
N ILE A 116 -11.27 3.70 -17.02
CA ILE A 116 -11.94 3.33 -15.78
C ILE A 116 -13.13 4.29 -15.52
N PHE A 117 -12.84 5.59 -15.53
CA PHE A 117 -13.82 6.60 -15.15
C PHE A 117 -14.81 6.99 -16.27
N SER A 118 -14.66 6.46 -17.49
CA SER A 118 -15.60 6.69 -18.59
C SER A 118 -17.00 6.12 -18.31
N ALA A 119 -17.11 5.10 -17.46
CA ALA A 119 -18.38 4.51 -17.04
C ALA A 119 -19.07 5.29 -15.90
N GLY A 120 -18.42 6.35 -15.39
CA GLY A 120 -18.92 7.21 -14.30
C GLY A 120 -17.87 7.36 -13.20
N ASN A 121 -17.67 8.58 -12.72
CA ASN A 121 -16.59 8.86 -11.77
C ASN A 121 -16.96 8.73 -10.30
N ARG A 122 -18.23 8.55 -9.95
CA ARG A 122 -18.73 8.44 -8.56
C ARG A 122 -18.22 9.54 -7.60
N GLY A 123 -17.93 10.73 -8.16
CA GLY A 123 -17.34 11.85 -7.44
C GLY A 123 -15.82 11.78 -7.26
N PHE A 124 -15.15 10.77 -7.82
CA PHE A 124 -13.70 10.70 -7.85
C PHE A 124 -13.11 11.56 -8.97
N SER A 125 -11.93 12.06 -8.72
CA SER A 125 -11.09 12.74 -9.69
C SER A 125 -9.65 12.22 -9.57
N TRP A 126 -8.86 12.38 -10.62
CA TRP A 126 -7.49 11.89 -10.61
C TRP A 126 -6.54 12.83 -11.34
N GLU A 127 -5.28 12.74 -10.99
CA GLU A 127 -4.17 13.38 -11.67
C GLU A 127 -2.93 12.46 -11.65
N VAL A 128 -2.08 12.61 -12.65
CA VAL A 128 -0.81 11.90 -12.73
C VAL A 128 0.31 12.94 -12.65
N VAL A 129 1.21 12.76 -11.67
CA VAL A 129 2.37 13.62 -11.44
C VAL A 129 3.61 12.84 -11.86
N ASP A 130 4.07 13.11 -13.08
CA ASP A 130 5.23 12.47 -13.70
C ASP A 130 6.04 13.50 -14.52
N PRO A 131 6.72 14.44 -13.84
CA PRO A 131 7.46 15.51 -14.53
C PRO A 131 8.63 14.98 -15.35
N ASN A 132 9.20 13.84 -15.00
CA ASN A 132 10.37 13.25 -15.64
C ASN A 132 10.00 12.13 -16.63
N LYS A 133 8.70 11.94 -16.94
CA LYS A 133 8.18 10.97 -17.92
C LYS A 133 8.68 9.54 -17.66
N LYS A 134 8.57 9.09 -16.40
CA LYS A 134 8.95 7.75 -15.98
C LYS A 134 7.90 6.70 -16.33
N PHE A 135 6.64 7.09 -16.43
CA PHE A 135 5.58 6.18 -16.86
C PHE A 135 5.70 5.92 -18.36
N LEU A 136 6.07 4.72 -18.71
CA LEU A 136 6.05 4.23 -20.09
C LEU A 136 4.66 3.71 -20.45
N THR A 137 4.41 3.49 -21.72
CA THR A 137 3.22 2.75 -22.15
C THR A 137 3.40 1.26 -21.87
N VAL A 138 2.31 0.61 -21.46
CA VAL A 138 2.27 -0.84 -21.16
C VAL A 138 1.24 -1.49 -22.07
N GLU A 139 1.57 -2.66 -22.62
CA GLU A 139 0.61 -3.47 -23.37
C GLU A 139 -0.45 -4.02 -22.43
N GLN A 140 -1.70 -3.80 -22.80
CA GLN A 140 -2.86 -4.27 -22.08
C GLN A 140 -3.63 -5.28 -22.91
N GLU A 141 -4.18 -6.30 -22.28
CA GLU A 141 -5.08 -7.24 -22.90
C GLU A 141 -6.37 -7.33 -22.10
N ASN A 142 -7.48 -6.90 -22.72
CA ASN A 142 -8.80 -6.93 -22.10
C ASN A 142 -8.88 -6.19 -20.73
N PHE A 143 -8.07 -5.12 -20.55
CA PHE A 143 -8.12 -4.30 -19.34
C PHE A 143 -9.51 -3.69 -19.16
N GLY A 144 -10.18 -4.01 -18.07
CA GLY A 144 -11.56 -3.65 -17.78
C GLY A 144 -12.37 -4.84 -17.26
N ASN A 145 -13.70 -4.78 -17.37
CA ASN A 145 -14.64 -5.80 -16.88
C ASN A 145 -14.46 -6.16 -15.41
N ASP A 146 -14.00 -5.23 -14.59
CA ASP A 146 -13.87 -5.38 -13.14
C ASP A 146 -14.29 -4.12 -12.39
N ASN A 147 -14.28 -4.17 -11.05
CA ASN A 147 -14.50 -2.99 -10.22
C ASN A 147 -13.29 -2.04 -10.31
N TYR A 148 -13.55 -0.75 -10.05
CA TYR A 148 -12.51 0.27 -10.22
C TYR A 148 -11.30 0.09 -9.31
N LEU A 149 -11.48 -0.44 -8.09
CA LEU A 149 -10.36 -0.64 -7.16
C LEU A 149 -9.36 -1.65 -7.72
N LYS A 150 -9.87 -2.80 -8.21
CA LYS A 150 -9.02 -3.81 -8.83
C LYS A 150 -8.31 -3.31 -10.09
N LEU A 151 -9.00 -2.54 -10.93
CA LEU A 151 -8.39 -1.95 -12.11
C LEU A 151 -7.31 -0.92 -11.74
N ILE A 152 -7.50 -0.17 -10.65
CA ILE A 152 -6.45 0.71 -10.12
C ILE A 152 -5.28 -0.12 -9.56
N GLU A 153 -5.53 -1.20 -8.83
CA GLU A 153 -4.48 -2.10 -8.34
C GLU A 153 -3.65 -2.68 -9.50
N GLU A 154 -4.29 -3.06 -10.61
CA GLU A 154 -3.62 -3.48 -11.83
C GLU A 154 -2.73 -2.35 -12.42
N ILE A 155 -3.25 -1.13 -12.50
CA ILE A 155 -2.45 0.04 -12.90
C ILE A 155 -1.25 0.26 -11.97
N LEU A 156 -1.45 0.17 -10.64
CA LEU A 156 -0.36 0.35 -9.67
C LEU A 156 0.75 -0.68 -9.85
N SER A 157 0.38 -1.92 -10.19
CA SER A 157 1.31 -3.00 -10.48
C SER A 157 2.01 -2.81 -11.83
N ASP A 158 1.24 -2.61 -12.91
CA ASP A 158 1.76 -2.59 -14.29
C ASP A 158 2.70 -1.39 -14.55
N TYR A 159 2.44 -0.27 -13.89
CA TYR A 159 3.21 0.98 -14.05
C TYR A 159 4.20 1.22 -12.91
N ASP A 160 4.34 0.31 -11.95
CA ASP A 160 5.10 0.55 -10.69
C ASP A 160 4.76 1.91 -10.09
N ALA A 161 3.46 2.13 -9.86
CA ALA A 161 2.92 3.40 -9.41
C ALA A 161 2.56 3.41 -7.92
N VAL A 162 2.47 4.61 -7.36
CA VAL A 162 1.94 4.87 -6.03
C VAL A 162 0.74 5.79 -6.17
N VAL A 163 -0.36 5.46 -5.47
CA VAL A 163 -1.53 6.34 -5.37
C VAL A 163 -1.61 6.96 -3.97
N ILE A 164 -1.80 8.28 -3.94
CA ILE A 164 -2.07 9.03 -2.72
C ILE A 164 -3.44 9.67 -2.84
N PRO A 165 -4.44 9.12 -2.15
CA PRO A 165 -5.76 9.74 -2.10
C PRO A 165 -5.77 10.94 -1.14
N ASN A 166 -6.54 11.95 -1.53
CA ASN A 166 -7.00 13.04 -0.67
C ASN A 166 -8.52 13.07 -0.79
N ASN A 167 -9.20 12.42 0.14
CA ASN A 167 -10.61 12.05 -0.01
C ASN A 167 -10.85 11.33 -1.35
N LYS A 168 -11.65 11.88 -2.25
CA LYS A 168 -11.96 11.31 -3.57
C LYS A 168 -11.05 11.84 -4.70
N ARG A 169 -10.02 12.64 -4.39
CA ARG A 169 -9.01 13.05 -5.36
C ARG A 169 -7.80 12.14 -5.27
N LEU A 170 -7.44 11.49 -6.37
CA LEU A 170 -6.37 10.51 -6.46
C LEU A 170 -5.17 11.12 -7.18
N THR A 171 -3.98 11.04 -6.59
CA THR A 171 -2.75 11.49 -7.25
C THR A 171 -1.84 10.28 -7.45
N PHE A 172 -1.43 10.03 -8.69
CA PHE A 172 -0.57 8.91 -9.07
C PHE A 172 0.86 9.40 -9.32
N TYR A 173 1.83 8.70 -8.77
CA TYR A 173 3.26 8.98 -8.89
C TYR A 173 4.00 7.74 -9.38
N PRO A 174 5.07 7.87 -10.19
CA PRO A 174 6.05 6.80 -10.36
C PRO A 174 6.65 6.47 -8.98
N ARG A 175 6.72 5.18 -8.63
CA ARG A 175 7.28 4.76 -7.33
C ARG A 175 8.69 5.30 -7.11
N SER A 176 9.50 5.34 -8.17
CA SER A 176 10.88 5.83 -8.13
C SER A 176 11.02 7.33 -7.81
N GLU A 177 9.92 8.10 -7.96
CA GLU A 177 9.88 9.55 -7.75
C GLU A 177 8.96 9.96 -6.58
N PHE A 178 8.37 8.99 -5.89
CA PHE A 178 7.50 9.25 -4.76
C PHE A 178 8.29 9.36 -3.46
N GLY A 179 8.10 10.49 -2.75
CA GLY A 179 8.76 10.81 -1.49
C GLY A 179 10.07 11.58 -1.65
N GLU A 180 10.45 12.24 -0.60
CA GLU A 180 11.64 13.10 -0.55
C GLU A 180 12.67 12.54 0.44
N LYS A 181 13.95 12.79 0.20
CA LYS A 181 14.99 12.51 1.18
C LYS A 181 14.97 13.62 2.23
N ILE A 182 14.76 13.22 3.49
CA ILE A 182 14.76 14.12 4.63
C ILE A 182 16.02 13.94 5.48
N GLU A 183 16.34 14.93 6.30
CA GLU A 183 17.51 14.89 7.20
C GLU A 183 17.19 14.22 8.53
N GLU A 184 15.91 14.17 8.91
CA GLU A 184 15.46 13.55 10.14
C GLU A 184 15.75 12.05 10.11
N GLN A 185 16.60 11.56 11.03
CA GLN A 185 17.10 10.19 11.00
C GLN A 185 16.40 9.28 12.01
N ILE A 186 16.30 8.01 11.67
CA ILE A 186 15.99 6.94 12.61
C ILE A 186 17.31 6.28 13.02
N ARG A 187 17.67 6.38 14.30
CA ARG A 187 18.97 5.89 14.78
C ARG A 187 18.87 5.16 16.11
N TYR A 188 19.60 4.04 16.20
CA TYR A 188 19.75 3.25 17.44
C TYR A 188 20.27 4.09 18.60
N LYS A 189 19.70 3.86 19.79
CA LYS A 189 19.96 4.62 21.04
C LYS A 189 19.65 6.11 20.99
N TYR A 190 19.30 6.64 19.83
CA TYR A 190 18.83 8.03 19.71
C TYR A 190 17.30 8.06 19.76
N ASN A 191 16.60 7.62 18.75
CA ASN A 191 15.15 7.62 18.70
C ASN A 191 14.51 6.24 18.48
N THR A 192 15.31 5.18 18.44
CA THR A 192 14.83 3.80 18.51
C THR A 192 15.80 2.91 19.29
N ASP A 193 15.28 1.94 20.02
CA ASP A 193 16.05 0.82 20.60
C ASP A 193 15.68 -0.50 19.96
N SER A 194 14.57 -0.54 19.23
CA SER A 194 13.98 -1.76 18.70
C SER A 194 13.75 -1.63 17.21
N VAL A 195 14.28 -2.61 16.50
CA VAL A 195 14.04 -2.84 15.07
C VAL A 195 13.70 -4.30 14.91
N LYS A 196 12.63 -4.59 14.19
CA LYS A 196 12.24 -5.95 13.85
C LYS A 196 12.36 -6.13 12.35
N PHE A 197 13.06 -7.17 11.93
CA PHE A 197 13.07 -7.62 10.55
C PHE A 197 12.49 -9.04 10.50
N ASP A 198 11.40 -9.21 9.79
CA ASP A 198 10.84 -10.51 9.46
C ASP A 198 11.36 -10.90 8.08
N ILE A 199 12.08 -12.02 8.01
CA ILE A 199 12.70 -12.54 6.79
C ILE A 199 11.94 -13.79 6.37
N ASP A 200 11.38 -13.77 5.16
CA ASP A 200 10.65 -14.88 4.58
C ASP A 200 11.28 -15.28 3.24
N THR A 201 11.51 -16.56 3.07
CA THR A 201 12.08 -17.14 1.86
C THR A 201 11.13 -18.09 1.12
N TYR A 202 9.86 -18.18 1.53
CA TYR A 202 8.88 -19.05 0.84
C TYR A 202 8.65 -18.60 -0.59
N SER A 203 8.61 -17.30 -0.83
CA SER A 203 8.45 -16.69 -2.15
C SER A 203 9.75 -16.59 -2.96
N LEU A 204 10.90 -16.91 -2.36
CA LEU A 204 12.20 -16.82 -3.04
C LEU A 204 12.29 -17.83 -4.18
N LYS A 205 12.42 -17.33 -5.41
CA LYS A 205 12.56 -18.09 -6.65
C LYS A 205 13.74 -17.55 -7.46
N THR A 206 14.40 -18.40 -8.22
CA THR A 206 15.60 -17.99 -8.98
C THR A 206 15.48 -18.27 -10.48
N GLN A 207 14.39 -18.92 -10.89
CA GLN A 207 14.12 -19.19 -12.28
C GLN A 207 12.63 -19.05 -12.57
N ILE A 208 12.31 -18.46 -13.71
CA ILE A 208 10.95 -18.28 -14.19
C ILE A 208 10.90 -18.50 -15.70
N ARG A 209 9.78 -19.07 -16.18
CA ARG A 209 9.54 -19.29 -17.60
C ARG A 209 8.38 -18.43 -18.07
N GLY A 210 8.50 -17.85 -19.27
CA GLY A 210 7.43 -17.07 -19.88
C GLY A 210 7.13 -17.46 -21.30
N SER A 211 5.85 -17.42 -21.69
CA SER A 211 5.35 -17.57 -23.05
C SER A 211 4.45 -16.40 -23.42
N GLY A 212 4.54 -15.97 -24.66
CA GLY A 212 3.74 -14.89 -25.21
C GLY A 212 2.61 -15.40 -26.12
N LYS A 213 2.10 -14.47 -26.92
CA LYS A 213 1.00 -14.69 -27.84
C LYS A 213 1.28 -15.83 -28.85
N LYS A 214 0.23 -16.57 -29.17
CA LYS A 214 0.20 -17.50 -30.29
C LYS A 214 -0.30 -16.78 -31.54
N LYS A 215 0.21 -17.18 -32.70
CA LYS A 215 -0.28 -16.76 -34.01
C LYS A 215 -1.56 -17.51 -34.36
N ASP A 216 -2.24 -17.07 -35.42
CA ASP A 216 -3.48 -17.69 -35.88
C ASP A 216 -3.29 -19.15 -36.37
N ASP A 217 -2.08 -19.52 -36.75
CA ASP A 217 -1.67 -20.87 -37.14
C ASP A 217 -1.30 -21.76 -35.93
N GLY A 218 -1.43 -21.25 -34.69
CA GLY A 218 -1.10 -21.95 -33.45
C GLY A 218 0.39 -21.93 -33.08
N SER A 219 1.27 -21.41 -33.94
CA SER A 219 2.69 -21.22 -33.61
C SER A 219 2.89 -20.00 -32.68
N ASN A 220 3.99 -19.98 -31.95
CA ASN A 220 4.31 -18.87 -31.08
C ASN A 220 4.98 -17.72 -31.85
N TYR A 221 4.78 -16.46 -31.44
CA TYR A 221 5.56 -15.33 -31.95
C TYR A 221 7.04 -15.46 -31.59
N PHE A 222 7.34 -16.05 -30.43
CA PHE A 222 8.68 -16.44 -29.99
C PHE A 222 8.60 -17.72 -29.14
N SER A 223 9.67 -18.50 -29.10
CA SER A 223 9.74 -19.70 -28.24
C SER A 223 9.68 -19.30 -26.77
N PRO A 224 9.04 -20.11 -25.88
CA PRO A 224 9.05 -19.83 -24.45
C PRO A 224 10.45 -19.59 -23.91
N ILE A 225 10.59 -18.52 -23.11
CA ILE A 225 11.86 -18.04 -22.58
C ILE A 225 11.97 -18.50 -21.13
N THR A 226 13.13 -19.00 -20.74
CA THR A 226 13.46 -19.26 -19.34
C THR A 226 14.51 -18.21 -18.91
N TYR A 227 14.15 -17.43 -17.91
CA TYR A 227 15.09 -16.52 -17.25
C TYR A 227 15.56 -17.13 -15.93
N THR A 228 16.88 -17.18 -15.75
CA THR A 228 17.52 -17.59 -14.50
C THR A 228 18.28 -16.41 -13.94
N SER A 229 17.95 -16.02 -12.70
CA SER A 229 18.63 -14.96 -11.99
C SER A 229 20.06 -15.37 -11.60
N PRO A 230 21.04 -14.44 -11.59
CA PRO A 230 22.37 -14.67 -11.01
C PRO A 230 22.34 -15.12 -9.54
N GLU A 231 21.28 -14.77 -8.79
CA GLU A 231 21.10 -15.23 -7.40
C GLU A 231 20.94 -16.76 -7.30
N SER A 232 20.74 -17.46 -8.41
CA SER A 232 20.75 -18.93 -8.45
C SER A 232 22.09 -19.55 -8.04
N ASP A 233 23.19 -18.83 -8.19
CA ASP A 233 24.52 -19.28 -7.72
C ASP A 233 24.55 -19.39 -6.19
N LYS A 234 23.80 -18.56 -5.50
CA LYS A 234 23.68 -18.55 -4.04
C LYS A 234 22.60 -19.49 -3.51
N TRP A 235 21.43 -19.46 -4.13
CA TRP A 235 20.23 -20.11 -3.60
C TRP A 235 19.87 -21.42 -4.28
N GLY A 236 20.60 -21.81 -5.33
CA GLY A 236 20.24 -22.90 -6.23
C GLY A 236 19.07 -22.54 -7.14
N ILE A 237 18.70 -23.46 -8.00
CA ILE A 237 17.54 -23.30 -8.90
C ILE A 237 16.25 -23.52 -8.11
N ARG A 238 15.42 -22.48 -8.04
CA ARG A 238 14.07 -22.48 -7.44
C ARG A 238 13.10 -21.94 -8.48
N ILE A 239 12.20 -22.77 -8.97
CA ILE A 239 11.34 -22.46 -10.11
C ILE A 239 10.07 -21.78 -9.62
N GLN A 240 9.73 -20.64 -10.25
CA GLN A 240 8.47 -19.92 -10.11
C GLN A 240 7.47 -20.45 -11.14
N ASP A 241 6.18 -20.33 -10.82
CA ASP A 241 5.12 -20.62 -11.78
C ASP A 241 5.32 -19.83 -13.07
N PRO A 242 5.07 -20.43 -14.24
CA PRO A 242 5.29 -19.78 -15.51
C PRO A 242 4.33 -18.61 -15.73
N VAL A 243 4.80 -17.62 -16.47
CA VAL A 243 4.00 -16.51 -16.97
C VAL A 243 3.53 -16.84 -18.38
N GLU A 244 2.22 -16.89 -18.58
CA GLU A 244 1.59 -16.97 -19.89
C GLU A 244 0.85 -15.66 -20.14
N ASP A 245 1.38 -14.82 -21.06
CA ASP A 245 0.84 -13.48 -21.26
C ASP A 245 0.77 -13.14 -22.75
N GLU A 246 -0.43 -13.20 -23.30
CA GLU A 246 -0.70 -12.95 -24.72
C GLU A 246 -0.47 -11.49 -25.15
N ARG A 247 -0.23 -10.58 -24.23
CA ARG A 247 0.18 -9.19 -24.54
C ARG A 247 1.54 -9.13 -25.21
N TYR A 248 2.37 -10.14 -25.01
CA TYR A 248 3.76 -10.14 -25.46
C TYR A 248 3.97 -10.88 -26.76
N THR A 249 4.39 -10.14 -27.79
CA THR A 249 4.78 -10.67 -29.11
C THR A 249 6.28 -10.56 -29.38
N VAL A 250 7.03 -9.89 -28.48
CA VAL A 250 8.47 -9.64 -28.59
C VAL A 250 9.20 -10.32 -27.43
N ALA A 251 10.14 -11.19 -27.76
CA ALA A 251 10.94 -11.96 -26.79
C ALA A 251 11.64 -11.08 -25.73
N GLY A 252 12.22 -9.95 -26.15
CA GLY A 252 12.92 -9.00 -25.28
C GLY A 252 11.99 -8.42 -24.20
N ASN A 253 10.77 -8.04 -24.58
CA ASN A 253 9.80 -7.48 -23.64
C ASN A 253 9.36 -8.52 -22.61
N MET A 254 9.15 -9.77 -23.03
CA MET A 254 8.88 -10.88 -22.12
C MET A 254 10.05 -11.10 -21.15
N THR A 255 11.30 -11.03 -21.63
CA THR A 255 12.47 -11.19 -20.77
C THR A 255 12.52 -10.12 -19.67
N GLU A 256 12.24 -8.87 -20.00
CA GLU A 256 12.20 -7.79 -18.99
C GLU A 256 11.05 -8.00 -18.00
N ARG A 257 9.89 -8.46 -18.46
CA ARG A 257 8.79 -8.84 -17.59
C ARG A 257 9.19 -9.95 -16.61
N LEU A 258 9.83 -11.01 -17.08
CA LEU A 258 10.28 -12.11 -16.22
C LEU A 258 11.29 -11.67 -15.16
N LYS A 259 12.18 -10.72 -15.49
CA LYS A 259 13.11 -10.12 -14.53
C LYS A 259 12.41 -9.31 -13.44
N GLN A 260 11.30 -8.66 -13.77
CA GLN A 260 10.50 -7.88 -12.82
C GLN A 260 9.69 -8.78 -11.90
N ASP A 261 9.07 -9.83 -12.46
CA ASP A 261 8.18 -10.73 -11.73
C ASP A 261 8.93 -11.72 -10.82
N LEU A 262 10.21 -12.00 -11.12
CA LEU A 262 10.97 -12.97 -10.36
C LEU A 262 11.39 -12.43 -9.00
N GLN A 263 10.88 -13.04 -7.94
CA GLN A 263 11.26 -12.74 -6.55
C GLN A 263 12.57 -13.47 -6.18
N ASP A 264 13.71 -12.99 -6.70
CA ASP A 264 15.03 -13.65 -6.55
C ASP A 264 15.80 -13.26 -5.26
N TYR A 265 15.12 -12.66 -4.31
CA TYR A 265 15.63 -12.28 -3.00
C TYR A 265 14.59 -12.58 -1.91
N PRO A 266 15.02 -12.84 -0.66
CA PRO A 266 14.09 -13.00 0.46
C PRO A 266 13.16 -11.79 0.62
N SER A 267 11.89 -12.06 0.93
CA SER A 267 10.98 -11.02 1.38
C SER A 267 11.39 -10.57 2.79
N ILE A 268 11.58 -9.28 2.98
CA ILE A 268 11.95 -8.72 4.27
C ILE A 268 10.99 -7.58 4.58
N SER A 269 10.26 -7.69 5.66
CA SER A 269 9.52 -6.59 6.24
C SER A 269 10.27 -6.03 7.44
N GLY A 270 10.29 -4.71 7.57
CA GLY A 270 10.93 -4.03 8.67
C GLY A 270 9.96 -3.11 9.39
N SER A 271 9.93 -3.20 10.72
CA SER A 271 9.22 -2.24 11.55
C SER A 271 10.14 -1.63 12.59
N VAL A 272 9.87 -0.37 12.92
CA VAL A 272 10.63 0.40 13.90
C VAL A 272 9.66 1.04 14.87
N THR A 273 9.86 0.79 16.16
CA THR A 273 9.18 1.51 17.22
C THR A 273 10.04 2.70 17.64
N LEU A 274 9.51 3.90 17.55
CA LEU A 274 10.21 5.12 17.91
C LEU A 274 10.04 5.43 19.40
N LYS A 275 11.00 6.15 20.00
CA LYS A 275 10.92 6.62 21.39
C LYS A 275 10.19 7.97 21.51
N TRP A 276 10.23 8.77 20.45
CA TRP A 276 9.55 10.06 20.37
C TRP A 276 9.06 10.33 18.96
N ARG A 277 8.23 11.32 18.84
CA ARG A 277 7.66 11.70 17.55
C ARG A 277 8.74 12.22 16.61
N ILE A 278 8.82 11.61 15.46
CA ILE A 278 9.28 12.22 14.22
C ILE A 278 8.04 12.43 13.34
N THR A 279 8.11 13.35 12.41
CA THR A 279 6.98 13.70 11.53
C THR A 279 7.28 13.47 10.05
N PRO A 280 7.73 12.27 9.65
CA PRO A 280 7.95 11.97 8.25
C PRO A 280 6.62 11.96 7.51
N LYS A 281 6.67 12.39 6.27
CA LYS A 281 5.52 12.28 5.37
C LYS A 281 5.46 10.89 4.75
N LYS A 282 4.31 10.55 4.21
CA LYS A 282 4.10 9.34 3.42
C LYS A 282 5.10 9.28 2.27
N GLY A 283 5.87 8.23 2.20
CA GLY A 283 6.88 8.01 1.15
C GLY A 283 8.26 8.61 1.39
N ASP A 284 8.48 9.40 2.46
CA ASP A 284 9.79 10.00 2.73
C ASP A 284 10.89 8.95 2.88
N TYR A 285 12.07 9.31 2.37
CA TYR A 285 13.30 8.52 2.57
C TYR A 285 14.06 9.09 3.76
N VAL A 286 14.14 8.29 4.83
CA VAL A 286 14.82 8.66 6.08
C VAL A 286 16.19 7.99 6.17
N PRO A 287 17.24 8.68 6.67
CA PRO A 287 18.48 8.03 7.05
C PRO A 287 18.20 7.04 8.18
N PHE A 288 18.47 5.77 7.95
CA PHE A 288 18.30 4.70 8.91
C PHE A 288 19.66 4.16 9.35
N ILE A 289 19.98 4.31 10.64
CA ILE A 289 21.29 3.96 11.22
C ILE A 289 21.05 3.03 12.40
N TYR A 290 21.44 1.78 12.24
CA TYR A 290 21.34 0.78 13.31
C TYR A 290 22.71 0.08 13.47
N GLU A 291 23.54 0.65 14.33
CA GLU A 291 24.93 0.24 14.52
C GLU A 291 25.10 -1.22 14.95
N PRO A 292 24.23 -1.81 15.80
CA PRO A 292 24.37 -3.22 16.18
C PRO A 292 24.36 -4.17 14.99
N LEU A 293 23.67 -3.83 13.91
CA LEU A 293 23.59 -4.63 12.69
C LEU A 293 24.39 -4.01 11.53
N ASN A 294 25.20 -2.96 11.80
CA ASN A 294 25.99 -2.23 10.81
C ASN A 294 25.16 -1.72 9.62
N ILE A 295 23.91 -1.31 9.90
CA ILE A 295 23.00 -0.75 8.90
C ILE A 295 23.17 0.76 8.89
N LYS A 296 23.47 1.33 7.71
CA LYS A 296 23.47 2.76 7.43
C LYS A 296 22.99 2.97 6.00
N THR A 297 21.75 3.34 5.83
CA THR A 297 21.14 3.51 4.50
C THR A 297 19.95 4.45 4.56
N TYR A 298 19.46 4.90 3.40
CA TYR A 298 18.16 5.54 3.29
C TYR A 298 17.11 4.47 3.09
N ILE A 299 16.01 4.55 3.85
CA ILE A 299 14.86 3.66 3.72
C ILE A 299 13.60 4.49 3.53
N GLN A 300 12.77 4.08 2.57
CA GLN A 300 11.48 4.72 2.34
C GLN A 300 10.46 4.27 3.38
N ILE A 301 9.69 5.21 3.88
CA ILE A 301 8.56 4.95 4.77
C ILE A 301 7.34 4.59 3.92
N VAL A 302 6.92 3.35 4.03
CA VAL A 302 5.75 2.81 3.31
C VAL A 302 4.54 2.57 4.20
N GLY A 303 4.69 2.75 5.51
CA GLY A 303 3.58 2.68 6.45
C GLY A 303 3.81 3.55 7.68
N ILE A 304 2.73 4.14 8.18
CA ILE A 304 2.73 4.97 9.38
C ILE A 304 1.47 4.65 10.17
N LYS A 305 1.67 4.16 11.41
CA LYS A 305 0.59 4.02 12.38
C LYS A 305 0.77 5.07 13.47
N THR A 306 -0.20 5.92 13.63
CA THR A 306 -0.20 7.00 14.62
C THR A 306 -1.28 6.80 15.67
N TYR A 307 -1.08 7.42 16.84
CA TYR A 307 -1.98 7.37 17.98
C TYR A 307 -2.38 8.80 18.38
N PRO A 308 -3.26 9.45 17.60
CA PRO A 308 -3.52 10.88 17.75
C PRO A 308 -4.14 11.28 19.10
N ALA A 309 -4.87 10.34 19.74
CA ALA A 309 -5.45 10.56 21.05
C ALA A 309 -4.44 10.46 22.21
N LEU A 310 -3.24 9.96 21.95
CA LEU A 310 -2.16 9.75 22.92
C LEU A 310 -0.94 10.60 22.55
N PRO A 311 -0.84 11.86 23.04
CA PRO A 311 0.21 12.79 22.62
C PRO A 311 1.65 12.30 22.83
N ASN A 312 1.86 11.43 23.82
CA ASN A 312 3.17 10.90 24.18
C ASN A 312 3.49 9.54 23.54
N LYS A 313 2.52 8.91 22.85
CA LYS A 313 2.77 7.65 22.16
C LYS A 313 3.36 7.93 20.78
N PRO A 314 4.60 7.47 20.51
CA PRO A 314 5.23 7.69 19.23
C PRO A 314 4.59 6.83 18.14
N PRO A 315 4.75 7.21 16.85
CA PRO A 315 4.26 6.41 15.73
C PRO A 315 5.07 5.13 15.56
N GLU A 316 4.44 4.15 14.95
CA GLU A 316 5.09 2.96 14.40
C GLU A 316 5.31 3.18 12.88
N ILE A 317 6.53 2.88 12.42
CA ILE A 317 6.93 3.12 11.04
C ILE A 317 7.18 1.78 10.36
N THR A 318 6.57 1.57 9.20
CA THR A 318 6.86 0.44 8.31
C THR A 318 7.87 0.89 7.24
N LEU A 319 8.94 0.14 7.12
CA LEU A 319 10.05 0.40 6.20
C LEU A 319 9.85 -0.36 4.89
N SER A 320 10.25 0.24 3.78
CA SER A 320 10.08 -0.37 2.45
C SER A 320 10.88 -1.65 2.26
N ASN A 321 10.29 -2.58 1.53
CA ASN A 321 10.93 -3.81 1.09
C ASN A 321 11.40 -3.68 -0.37
N THR A 322 12.34 -2.78 -0.66
CA THR A 322 12.93 -2.70 -2.00
C THR A 322 14.12 -3.64 -2.14
N LYS A 323 14.26 -4.32 -3.28
CA LYS A 323 15.38 -5.24 -3.59
C LYS A 323 16.74 -4.65 -3.20
N LYS A 324 17.02 -3.41 -3.62
CA LYS A 324 18.29 -2.73 -3.35
C LYS A 324 18.57 -2.52 -1.87
N THR A 325 17.59 -2.03 -1.12
CA THR A 325 17.71 -1.75 0.32
C THR A 325 17.83 -3.05 1.10
N MET A 326 17.02 -4.05 0.78
CA MET A 326 16.99 -5.33 1.48
C MET A 326 18.22 -6.17 1.22
N THR A 327 18.76 -6.21 0.01
CA THR A 327 20.05 -6.87 -0.28
C THR A 327 21.18 -6.27 0.55
N SER A 328 21.22 -4.95 0.73
CA SER A 328 22.20 -4.28 1.59
C SER A 328 22.05 -4.68 3.06
N ILE A 329 20.83 -4.74 3.57
CA ILE A 329 20.52 -5.16 4.95
C ILE A 329 20.94 -6.62 5.15
N LEU A 330 20.55 -7.53 4.25
CA LEU A 330 20.92 -8.95 4.31
C LEU A 330 22.44 -9.15 4.33
N ALA A 331 23.16 -8.46 3.45
CA ALA A 331 24.62 -8.55 3.40
C ALA A 331 25.27 -8.12 4.73
N ASN A 332 24.70 -7.13 5.41
CA ASN A 332 25.18 -6.68 6.71
C ASN A 332 24.83 -7.67 7.84
N LEU A 333 23.62 -8.25 7.82
CA LEU A 333 23.20 -9.29 8.78
C LEU A 333 24.07 -10.55 8.65
N ALA A 334 24.36 -10.99 7.42
CA ALA A 334 25.23 -12.13 7.16
C ALA A 334 26.67 -11.88 7.66
N LYS A 335 27.23 -10.68 7.41
CA LYS A 335 28.56 -10.31 7.92
C LYS A 335 28.67 -10.31 9.45
N LYS A 336 27.55 -10.12 10.14
CA LYS A 336 27.47 -10.13 11.62
C LYS A 336 27.12 -11.51 12.19
N GLY A 337 26.92 -12.52 11.35
CA GLY A 337 26.56 -13.87 11.78
C GLY A 337 25.15 -13.93 12.42
N VAL A 338 24.24 -13.04 12.04
CA VAL A 338 22.87 -13.01 12.53
C VAL A 338 21.98 -13.93 11.69
N ILE A 339 22.37 -14.15 10.41
CA ILE A 339 21.74 -15.09 9.46
C ILE A 339 22.81 -15.86 8.71
#